data_7e0b74bce4f99b2f5400022611cf0c84
#
_entry.id   7e0b74bce4f99b2f5400022611cf0c84
#
_cell.length_a   1.000
_cell.length_b   1.000
_cell.length_c   1.000
_cell.angle_alpha   90.00
_cell.angle_beta   90.00
_cell.angle_gamma   90.00
#
_symmetry.space_group_name_H-M   'P 1'
#
loop_
_entity.id
_entity.type
_entity.pdbx_description
1 polymer ?
#
loop_
_entity_poly.entity_id
_entity_poly.type
_entity_poly.pdbx_seq_one_letter_code
_entity_poly.pdbx_strand_id
1 'polypeptide(L)'
;MLFRSQQRQIWLENLREHLPDKKPEEVKILDIGTGPGFFAIILAQAGYQVTAVDYTEEMLKEARHNAGELADRIQWRQMDAQNLDFPDQTFDAVVSRNLTWNLENPTRAYQEWLRVLKKGGKLLNYDANWYHHLFDEEKRKEYEEDRKRVESLHMEDHYTCTDIDAMEDIARKVPLSQINRPLWDKELLEDLACSKVVIEEDVWKKVWSREERANYYSTPMFLVEGEK
;
A
#
# COMPACT_ATOMS: atom_id res chain seq x y z
N MET A 1 11.04 19.79 6.24
CA MET A 1 10.97 19.68 4.76
C MET A 1 11.99 18.69 4.19
N LEU A 2 13.26 18.72 4.54
CA LEU A 2 14.31 17.84 3.98
C LEU A 2 14.05 16.34 4.18
N PHE A 3 13.63 15.90 5.36
CA PHE A 3 13.33 14.48 5.65
C PHE A 3 12.17 13.94 4.80
N ARG A 4 11.10 14.70 4.60
CA ARG A 4 9.98 14.28 3.73
C ARG A 4 10.38 14.14 2.26
N SER A 5 11.32 14.96 1.78
CA SER A 5 11.84 14.87 0.41
C SER A 5 12.71 13.64 0.22
N GLN A 6 13.58 13.31 1.19
CA GLN A 6 14.43 12.12 1.15
C GLN A 6 13.60 10.84 1.20
N GLN A 7 12.58 10.79 2.06
CA GLN A 7 11.68 9.63 2.16
C GLN A 7 10.92 9.40 0.85
N ARG A 8 10.44 10.47 0.21
CA ARG A 8 9.79 10.37 -1.11
C ARG A 8 10.73 9.84 -2.19
N GLN A 9 11.98 10.24 -2.17
CA GLN A 9 12.99 9.75 -3.11
C GLN A 9 13.27 8.27 -2.93
N ILE A 10 13.44 7.80 -1.69
CA ILE A 10 13.63 6.38 -1.36
C ILE A 10 12.46 5.55 -1.87
N TRP A 11 11.23 5.98 -1.63
CA TRP A 11 10.03 5.29 -2.12
C TRP A 11 9.96 5.26 -3.65
N LEU A 12 10.29 6.37 -4.30
CA LEU A 12 10.29 6.45 -5.77
C LEU A 12 11.34 5.51 -6.37
N GLU A 13 12.54 5.44 -5.80
CA GLU A 13 13.60 4.52 -6.23
C GLU A 13 13.15 3.07 -6.08
N ASN A 14 12.57 2.71 -4.92
CA ASN A 14 12.04 1.36 -4.71
C ASN A 14 10.90 1.02 -5.71
N LEU A 15 9.95 1.92 -5.92
CA LEU A 15 8.89 1.69 -6.92
C LEU A 15 9.47 1.47 -8.33
N ARG A 16 10.47 2.24 -8.73
CA ARG A 16 11.11 2.11 -10.05
C ARG A 16 11.82 0.78 -10.27
N GLU A 17 12.34 0.15 -9.21
CA GLU A 17 12.96 -1.18 -9.30
C GLU A 17 11.96 -2.25 -9.76
N HIS A 18 10.66 -2.05 -9.50
CA HIS A 18 9.59 -3.02 -9.75
C HIS A 18 8.65 -2.62 -10.90
N LEU A 19 8.61 -1.35 -11.30
CA LEU A 19 7.76 -0.88 -12.39
C LEU A 19 8.28 -1.34 -13.75
N PRO A 20 7.42 -1.37 -14.80
CA PRO A 20 7.85 -1.72 -16.15
C PRO A 20 9.01 -0.86 -16.66
N ASP A 21 10.01 -1.49 -17.27
CA ASP A 21 11.17 -0.81 -17.88
C ASP A 21 10.77 -0.08 -19.17
N LYS A 22 10.12 1.07 -19.00
CA LYS A 22 9.65 1.98 -20.04
C LYS A 22 9.87 3.42 -19.59
N LYS A 23 9.80 4.37 -20.51
CA LYS A 23 9.80 5.79 -20.14
C LYS A 23 8.58 6.12 -19.27
N PRO A 24 8.75 6.93 -18.19
CA PRO A 24 7.65 7.23 -17.28
C PRO A 24 6.37 7.73 -17.98
N GLU A 25 6.50 8.57 -18.98
CA GLU A 25 5.38 9.13 -19.76
C GLU A 25 4.61 8.08 -20.59
N GLU A 26 5.16 6.88 -20.76
CA GLU A 26 4.53 5.77 -21.49
C GLU A 26 3.83 4.78 -20.55
N VAL A 27 4.04 4.90 -19.23
CA VAL A 27 3.52 3.98 -18.22
C VAL A 27 2.28 4.56 -17.57
N LYS A 28 1.16 3.85 -17.66
CA LYS A 28 -0.10 4.16 -16.95
C LYS A 28 -0.16 3.40 -15.65
N ILE A 29 -0.22 4.12 -14.54
CA ILE A 29 -0.25 3.55 -13.20
C ILE A 29 -1.59 3.83 -12.53
N LEU A 30 -2.17 2.81 -11.91
CA LEU A 30 -3.32 2.94 -11.00
C LEU A 30 -2.83 2.82 -9.55
N ASP A 31 -3.00 3.88 -8.77
CA ASP A 31 -2.77 3.91 -7.33
C ASP A 31 -4.08 3.65 -6.60
N ILE A 32 -4.23 2.49 -5.96
CA ILE A 32 -5.48 2.03 -5.33
C ILE A 32 -5.40 2.21 -3.81
N GLY A 33 -6.42 2.85 -3.25
CA GLY A 33 -6.42 3.26 -1.85
C GLY A 33 -5.37 4.35 -1.63
N THR A 34 -5.38 5.34 -2.51
CA THR A 34 -4.34 6.39 -2.55
C THR A 34 -4.24 7.19 -1.24
N GLY A 35 -5.31 7.17 -0.41
CA GLY A 35 -5.39 7.96 0.82
C GLY A 35 -5.04 9.42 0.56
N PRO A 36 -4.12 10.02 1.34
CA PRO A 36 -3.68 11.41 1.14
C PRO A 36 -2.77 11.62 -0.07
N GLY A 37 -2.67 10.66 -1.01
CA GLY A 37 -2.04 10.81 -2.31
C GLY A 37 -0.54 10.53 -2.39
N PHE A 38 0.04 9.82 -1.41
CA PHE A 38 1.50 9.69 -1.31
C PHE A 38 2.14 9.06 -2.57
N PHE A 39 1.67 7.88 -3.02
CA PHE A 39 2.21 7.25 -4.22
C PHE A 39 1.83 8.02 -5.49
N ALA A 40 0.58 8.44 -5.60
CA ALA A 40 0.11 9.22 -6.75
C ALA A 40 0.98 10.46 -7.00
N ILE A 41 1.33 11.21 -5.94
CA ILE A 41 2.13 12.43 -6.03
C ILE A 41 3.56 12.15 -6.46
N ILE A 42 4.25 11.18 -5.84
CA ILE A 42 5.66 10.89 -6.17
C ILE A 42 5.79 10.32 -7.57
N LEU A 43 4.84 9.50 -8.02
CA LEU A 43 4.81 8.95 -9.37
C LEU A 43 4.51 10.01 -10.43
N ALA A 44 3.52 10.87 -10.19
CA ALA A 44 3.21 11.98 -11.10
C ALA A 44 4.37 12.99 -11.19
N GLN A 45 5.05 13.27 -10.07
CA GLN A 45 6.25 14.11 -10.04
C GLN A 45 7.38 13.50 -10.88
N ALA A 46 7.48 12.18 -10.92
CA ALA A 46 8.45 11.43 -11.72
C ALA A 46 8.08 11.30 -13.22
N GLY A 47 6.90 11.81 -13.63
CA GLY A 47 6.46 11.86 -15.01
C GLY A 47 5.55 10.71 -15.45
N TYR A 48 5.14 9.81 -14.55
CA TYR A 48 4.19 8.74 -14.84
C TYR A 48 2.78 9.26 -15.09
N GLN A 49 1.99 8.53 -15.90
CA GLN A 49 0.56 8.79 -16.08
C GLN A 49 -0.22 8.13 -14.93
N VAL A 50 -0.66 8.92 -13.96
CA VAL A 50 -1.26 8.38 -12.73
C VAL A 50 -2.77 8.59 -12.71
N THR A 51 -3.48 7.50 -12.42
CA THR A 51 -4.86 7.50 -11.95
C THR A 51 -4.84 7.04 -10.49
N ALA A 52 -5.47 7.80 -9.61
CA ALA A 52 -5.54 7.53 -8.18
C ALA A 52 -6.98 7.33 -7.73
N VAL A 53 -7.24 6.24 -7.02
CA VAL A 53 -8.58 5.92 -6.52
C VAL A 53 -8.60 5.76 -5.02
N ASP A 54 -9.67 6.21 -4.39
CA ASP A 54 -9.96 5.98 -2.98
C ASP A 54 -11.45 5.79 -2.78
N TYR A 55 -11.83 5.10 -1.71
CA TYR A 55 -13.23 4.87 -1.36
C TYR A 55 -13.93 6.14 -0.91
N THR A 56 -13.20 7.06 -0.25
CA THR A 56 -13.73 8.27 0.35
C THR A 56 -13.34 9.53 -0.42
N GLU A 57 -14.31 10.42 -0.64
CA GLU A 57 -14.05 11.72 -1.27
C GLU A 57 -13.21 12.63 -0.37
N GLU A 58 -13.27 12.44 0.94
CA GLU A 58 -12.47 13.18 1.92
C GLU A 58 -10.97 12.92 1.70
N MET A 59 -10.55 11.67 1.51
CA MET A 59 -9.16 11.32 1.19
C MET A 59 -8.73 11.92 -0.14
N LEU A 60 -9.59 11.88 -1.15
CA LEU A 60 -9.29 12.48 -2.46
C LEU A 60 -9.16 14.00 -2.39
N LYS A 61 -9.94 14.68 -1.58
CA LYS A 61 -9.78 16.14 -1.35
C LYS A 61 -8.45 16.46 -0.69
N GLU A 62 -8.07 15.68 0.32
CA GLU A 62 -6.77 15.82 0.97
C GLU A 62 -5.63 15.52 0.00
N ALA A 63 -5.75 14.45 -0.80
CA ALA A 63 -4.76 14.09 -1.81
C ALA A 63 -4.55 15.20 -2.85
N ARG A 64 -5.62 15.80 -3.37
CA ARG A 64 -5.55 16.95 -4.30
C ARG A 64 -4.87 18.16 -3.64
N HIS A 65 -5.22 18.43 -2.37
CA HIS A 65 -4.56 19.50 -1.61
C HIS A 65 -3.06 19.25 -1.45
N ASN A 66 -2.68 18.03 -1.09
CA ASN A 66 -1.28 17.63 -0.92
C ASN A 66 -0.48 17.62 -2.24
N ALA A 67 -1.15 17.35 -3.36
CA ALA A 67 -0.56 17.37 -4.70
C ALA A 67 -0.24 18.80 -5.18
N GLY A 68 -0.97 19.81 -4.70
CA GLY A 68 -0.77 21.20 -5.09
C GLY A 68 -0.84 21.36 -6.62
N GLU A 69 0.20 21.94 -7.22
CA GLU A 69 0.28 22.16 -8.68
C GLU A 69 0.29 20.85 -9.51
N LEU A 70 0.57 19.70 -8.89
CA LEU A 70 0.50 18.41 -9.57
C LEU A 70 -0.92 17.83 -9.64
N ALA A 71 -1.87 18.42 -8.92
CA ALA A 71 -3.24 17.88 -8.83
C ALA A 71 -3.90 17.67 -10.20
N ASP A 72 -3.70 18.60 -11.13
CA ASP A 72 -4.27 18.54 -12.48
C ASP A 72 -3.56 17.51 -13.39
N ARG A 73 -2.44 16.96 -12.96
CA ARG A 73 -1.68 15.92 -13.69
C ARG A 73 -2.07 14.51 -13.27
N ILE A 74 -2.91 14.35 -12.24
CA ILE A 74 -3.35 13.09 -11.68
C ILE A 74 -4.87 12.96 -11.89
N GLN A 75 -5.31 11.80 -12.37
CA GLN A 75 -6.74 11.51 -12.48
C GLN A 75 -7.24 10.96 -11.14
N TRP A 76 -8.08 11.72 -10.45
CA TRP A 76 -8.65 11.33 -9.15
C TRP A 76 -10.06 10.77 -9.35
N ARG A 77 -10.35 9.58 -8.80
CA ARG A 77 -11.68 8.96 -8.89
C ARG A 77 -12.07 8.30 -7.58
N GLN A 78 -13.29 8.57 -7.13
CA GLN A 78 -13.87 7.83 -6.00
C GLN A 78 -14.34 6.47 -6.47
N MET A 79 -13.77 5.39 -5.91
CA MET A 79 -14.10 4.00 -6.27
C MET A 79 -13.86 3.05 -5.11
N ASP A 80 -14.59 1.93 -5.12
CA ASP A 80 -14.28 0.77 -4.30
C ASP A 80 -13.14 -0.03 -4.96
N ALA A 81 -12.09 -0.31 -4.20
CA ALA A 81 -10.97 -1.14 -4.63
C ALA A 81 -11.37 -2.56 -5.09
N GLN A 82 -12.54 -3.02 -4.63
CA GLN A 82 -13.11 -4.34 -4.93
C GLN A 82 -14.03 -4.33 -6.17
N ASN A 83 -14.31 -3.14 -6.73
CA ASN A 83 -15.18 -2.98 -7.89
C ASN A 83 -14.76 -1.76 -8.73
N LEU A 84 -13.81 -1.96 -9.64
CA LEU A 84 -13.19 -0.89 -10.41
C LEU A 84 -13.96 -0.61 -11.71
N ASP A 85 -14.38 0.64 -11.91
CA ASP A 85 -15.02 1.11 -13.16
C ASP A 85 -13.94 1.53 -14.19
N PHE A 86 -13.12 0.55 -14.59
CA PHE A 86 -12.17 0.69 -15.69
C PHE A 86 -12.30 -0.49 -16.65
N PRO A 87 -12.03 -0.29 -17.95
CA PRO A 87 -11.92 -1.39 -18.90
C PRO A 87 -10.79 -2.36 -18.53
N ASP A 88 -10.92 -3.60 -18.98
CA ASP A 88 -9.85 -4.58 -18.88
C ASP A 88 -8.56 -4.06 -19.54
N GLN A 89 -7.41 -4.45 -19.02
CA GLN A 89 -6.10 -4.18 -19.62
C GLN A 89 -5.85 -2.67 -19.89
N THR A 90 -6.19 -1.82 -18.94
CA THR A 90 -6.03 -0.37 -19.04
C THR A 90 -4.64 0.10 -18.57
N PHE A 91 -4.11 -0.49 -17.49
CA PHE A 91 -2.93 -0.01 -16.79
C PHE A 91 -1.71 -0.89 -17.02
N ASP A 92 -0.53 -0.29 -17.07
CA ASP A 92 0.75 -0.98 -17.13
C ASP A 92 1.21 -1.45 -15.75
N ALA A 93 0.80 -0.72 -14.70
CA ALA A 93 1.03 -1.11 -13.31
C ALA A 93 -0.16 -0.72 -12.41
N VAL A 94 -0.37 -1.52 -11.37
CA VAL A 94 -1.25 -1.24 -10.22
C VAL A 94 -0.38 -1.21 -8.99
N VAL A 95 -0.50 -0.17 -8.18
CA VAL A 95 0.20 -0.02 -6.91
C VAL A 95 -0.79 0.17 -5.78
N SER A 96 -0.49 -0.37 -4.62
CA SER A 96 -1.28 -0.17 -3.39
C SER A 96 -0.37 -0.17 -2.18
N ARG A 97 -0.76 0.58 -1.13
CA ARG A 97 -0.03 0.61 0.14
C ARG A 97 -0.98 0.70 1.32
N ASN A 98 -0.81 -0.24 2.27
CA ASN A 98 -1.59 -0.30 3.53
C ASN A 98 -3.11 -0.36 3.30
N LEU A 99 -3.56 -1.07 2.28
CA LEU A 99 -4.97 -1.16 1.93
C LEU A 99 -5.56 -2.55 2.12
N THR A 100 -4.86 -3.58 1.63
CA THR A 100 -5.44 -4.93 1.47
C THR A 100 -5.89 -5.52 2.81
N TRP A 101 -5.20 -5.20 3.90
CA TRP A 101 -5.48 -5.69 5.24
C TRP A 101 -6.91 -5.40 5.72
N ASN A 102 -7.53 -4.29 5.27
CA ASN A 102 -8.84 -3.82 5.74
C ASN A 102 -9.99 -4.09 4.78
N LEU A 103 -9.75 -4.81 3.68
CA LEU A 103 -10.79 -5.12 2.69
C LEU A 103 -11.70 -6.25 3.17
N GLU A 104 -13.00 -6.11 2.92
CA GLU A 104 -14.00 -7.13 3.21
C GLU A 104 -13.84 -8.35 2.30
N ASN A 105 -13.49 -8.14 1.03
CA ASN A 105 -13.26 -9.19 0.05
C ASN A 105 -11.94 -8.98 -0.71
N PRO A 106 -10.80 -9.28 -0.09
CA PRO A 106 -9.49 -9.07 -0.72
C PRO A 106 -9.26 -9.93 -1.96
N THR A 107 -9.86 -11.12 -2.04
CA THR A 107 -9.81 -11.96 -3.25
C THR A 107 -10.45 -11.23 -4.44
N ARG A 108 -11.61 -10.62 -4.24
CA ARG A 108 -12.28 -9.83 -5.27
C ARG A 108 -11.45 -8.63 -5.69
N ALA A 109 -10.81 -7.96 -4.74
CA ALA A 109 -9.93 -6.83 -5.03
C ALA A 109 -8.77 -7.25 -5.95
N TYR A 110 -8.05 -8.32 -5.63
CA TYR A 110 -6.97 -8.83 -6.47
C TYR A 110 -7.45 -9.23 -7.88
N GLN A 111 -8.64 -9.84 -8.00
CA GLN A 111 -9.25 -10.15 -9.29
C GLN A 111 -9.47 -8.89 -10.13
N GLU A 112 -10.02 -7.83 -9.55
CA GLU A 112 -10.25 -6.55 -10.23
C GLU A 112 -8.93 -5.86 -10.60
N TRP A 113 -7.94 -5.87 -9.70
CA TRP A 113 -6.63 -5.30 -9.95
C TRP A 113 -5.93 -5.98 -11.12
N LEU A 114 -5.96 -7.31 -11.15
CA LEU A 114 -5.45 -8.08 -12.28
C LEU A 114 -6.28 -7.87 -13.54
N ARG A 115 -7.61 -7.75 -13.45
CA ARG A 115 -8.47 -7.51 -14.62
C ARG A 115 -8.05 -6.24 -15.35
N VAL A 116 -7.86 -5.14 -14.61
CA VAL A 116 -7.49 -3.83 -15.19
C VAL A 116 -6.02 -3.74 -15.63
N LEU A 117 -5.15 -4.65 -15.18
CA LEU A 117 -3.78 -4.74 -15.64
C LEU A 117 -3.70 -5.29 -17.07
N LYS A 118 -2.81 -4.73 -17.88
CA LYS A 118 -2.39 -5.28 -19.17
C LYS A 118 -1.62 -6.60 -18.98
N LYS A 119 -1.54 -7.41 -20.04
CA LYS A 119 -0.63 -8.56 -20.05
C LYS A 119 0.81 -8.10 -19.89
N GLY A 120 1.58 -8.78 -19.04
CA GLY A 120 2.91 -8.36 -18.63
C GLY A 120 2.95 -7.12 -17.74
N GLY A 121 1.78 -6.63 -17.29
CA GLY A 121 1.67 -5.52 -16.33
C GLY A 121 2.02 -5.97 -14.91
N LYS A 122 2.41 -5.03 -14.07
CA LYS A 122 2.91 -5.25 -12.71
C LYS A 122 1.88 -4.84 -11.65
N LEU A 123 1.64 -5.73 -10.69
CA LEU A 123 0.94 -5.45 -9.45
C LEU A 123 1.97 -5.31 -8.32
N LEU A 124 1.95 -4.19 -7.59
CA LEU A 124 2.82 -3.94 -6.44
C LEU A 124 1.95 -3.63 -5.22
N ASN A 125 1.87 -4.58 -4.28
CA ASN A 125 1.12 -4.40 -3.04
C ASN A 125 2.07 -4.35 -1.84
N TYR A 126 2.19 -3.17 -1.24
CA TYR A 126 2.95 -2.92 0.00
C TYR A 126 1.98 -2.97 1.19
N ASP A 127 2.14 -3.96 2.07
CA ASP A 127 1.26 -4.10 3.22
C ASP A 127 1.99 -4.76 4.41
N ALA A 128 1.30 -4.96 5.53
CA ALA A 128 1.81 -5.64 6.71
C ALA A 128 0.69 -6.37 7.45
N ASN A 129 1.07 -7.21 8.40
CA ASN A 129 0.11 -7.91 9.29
C ASN A 129 -0.30 -6.99 10.46
N TRP A 130 -0.91 -5.83 10.15
CA TRP A 130 -1.10 -4.70 11.06
C TRP A 130 -1.76 -5.06 12.39
N TYR A 131 -2.73 -5.96 12.39
CA TYR A 131 -3.56 -6.30 13.56
C TYR A 131 -3.47 -7.78 13.97
N HIS A 132 -2.44 -8.50 13.51
CA HIS A 132 -2.24 -9.91 13.87
C HIS A 132 -2.06 -10.09 15.39
N HIS A 133 -1.53 -9.08 16.07
CA HIS A 133 -1.40 -9.04 17.53
C HIS A 133 -2.73 -9.17 18.29
N LEU A 134 -3.88 -8.95 17.64
CA LEU A 134 -5.20 -9.18 18.25
C LEU A 134 -5.57 -10.67 18.36
N PHE A 135 -4.86 -11.56 17.64
CA PHE A 135 -5.20 -12.97 17.47
C PHE A 135 -4.05 -13.90 17.86
N ASP A 136 -2.86 -13.37 18.10
CA ASP A 136 -1.65 -14.11 18.44
C ASP A 136 -0.95 -13.49 19.66
N GLU A 137 -0.72 -14.30 20.72
CA GLU A 137 -0.14 -13.82 21.98
C GLU A 137 1.34 -13.43 21.85
N GLU A 138 2.10 -14.09 20.97
CA GLU A 138 3.51 -13.73 20.76
C GLU A 138 3.59 -12.40 20.01
N LYS A 139 2.76 -12.22 18.99
CA LYS A 139 2.65 -10.94 18.27
C LYS A 139 2.15 -9.81 19.16
N ARG A 140 1.29 -10.11 20.13
CA ARG A 140 0.88 -9.11 21.13
C ARG A 140 2.05 -8.65 22.00
N LYS A 141 2.90 -9.55 22.45
CA LYS A 141 4.09 -9.18 23.23
C LYS A 141 5.06 -8.33 22.40
N GLU A 142 5.30 -8.71 21.15
CA GLU A 142 6.14 -7.92 20.23
C GLU A 142 5.56 -6.51 20.02
N TYR A 143 4.25 -6.39 19.84
CA TYR A 143 3.55 -5.10 19.74
C TYR A 143 3.72 -4.24 21.00
N GLU A 144 3.56 -4.82 22.19
CA GLU A 144 3.77 -4.13 23.46
C GLU A 144 5.23 -3.67 23.65
N GLU A 145 6.19 -4.44 23.13
CA GLU A 145 7.61 -4.04 23.12
C GLU A 145 7.86 -2.85 22.20
N ASP A 146 7.17 -2.76 21.05
CA ASP A 146 7.23 -1.59 20.18
C ASP A 146 6.72 -0.33 20.90
N ARG A 147 5.60 -0.42 21.63
CA ARG A 147 5.07 0.72 22.42
C ARG A 147 6.07 1.18 23.48
N LYS A 148 6.69 0.25 24.22
CA LYS A 148 7.74 0.56 25.21
C LYS A 148 8.98 1.19 24.55
N ARG A 149 9.36 0.73 23.36
CA ARG A 149 10.47 1.29 22.59
C ARG A 149 10.20 2.73 22.17
N VAL A 150 9.03 3.00 21.61
CA VAL A 150 8.61 4.34 21.19
C VAL A 150 8.63 5.30 22.38
N GLU A 151 8.07 4.90 23.52
CA GLU A 151 8.10 5.67 24.77
C GLU A 151 9.54 5.97 25.23
N SER A 152 10.39 4.94 25.27
CA SER A 152 11.79 5.07 25.68
C SER A 152 12.62 6.00 24.80
N LEU A 153 12.29 6.08 23.52
CA LEU A 153 12.94 6.93 22.54
C LEU A 153 12.32 8.33 22.49
N HIS A 154 11.28 8.60 23.28
CA HIS A 154 10.52 9.86 23.25
C HIS A 154 10.03 10.23 21.83
N MET A 155 9.62 9.22 21.06
CA MET A 155 9.06 9.38 19.71
C MET A 155 7.54 9.48 19.78
N GLU A 156 6.94 10.05 18.72
CA GLU A 156 5.50 10.05 18.56
C GLU A 156 5.00 8.61 18.37
N ASP A 157 3.98 8.23 19.16
CA ASP A 157 3.33 6.94 19.02
C ASP A 157 2.22 7.03 17.98
N HIS A 158 2.44 6.43 16.82
CA HIS A 158 1.53 6.49 15.68
C HIS A 158 0.20 5.80 15.95
N TYR A 159 0.13 4.86 16.90
CA TYR A 159 -1.15 4.23 17.27
C TYR A 159 -2.05 5.19 18.04
N THR A 160 -1.48 6.10 18.84
CA THR A 160 -2.27 7.07 19.61
C THR A 160 -2.83 8.22 18.77
N CYS A 161 -2.43 8.34 17.50
CA CYS A 161 -2.94 9.35 16.57
C CYS A 161 -4.32 9.01 15.99
N THR A 162 -4.85 7.81 16.27
CA THR A 162 -6.12 7.31 15.75
C THR A 162 -7.02 6.80 16.88
N ASP A 163 -8.30 6.60 16.59
CA ASP A 163 -9.20 5.87 17.46
C ASP A 163 -8.85 4.38 17.42
N ILE A 164 -8.02 3.93 18.39
CA ILE A 164 -7.50 2.57 18.47
C ILE A 164 -8.65 1.56 18.54
N ASP A 165 -9.65 1.82 19.40
CA ASP A 165 -10.75 0.90 19.64
C ASP A 165 -11.58 0.69 18.37
N ALA A 166 -11.87 1.77 17.63
CA ALA A 166 -12.59 1.70 16.35
C ALA A 166 -11.78 0.94 15.30
N MET A 167 -10.45 1.14 15.23
CA MET A 167 -9.59 0.44 14.29
C MET A 167 -9.47 -1.05 14.62
N GLU A 168 -9.33 -1.42 15.90
CA GLU A 168 -9.33 -2.82 16.33
C GLU A 168 -10.68 -3.50 16.05
N ASP A 169 -11.79 -2.79 16.24
CA ASP A 169 -13.11 -3.32 15.92
C ASP A 169 -13.30 -3.61 14.43
N ILE A 170 -12.72 -2.81 13.55
CA ILE A 170 -12.65 -3.08 12.11
C ILE A 170 -11.76 -4.30 11.86
N ALA A 171 -10.55 -4.31 12.41
CA ALA A 171 -9.58 -5.37 12.21
C ALA A 171 -10.09 -6.74 12.64
N ARG A 172 -10.92 -6.82 13.70
CA ARG A 172 -11.56 -8.08 14.14
C ARG A 172 -12.58 -8.64 13.14
N LYS A 173 -13.09 -7.82 12.21
CA LYS A 173 -14.16 -8.19 11.26
C LYS A 173 -13.63 -8.50 9.87
N VAL A 174 -12.43 -8.04 9.52
CA VAL A 174 -11.84 -8.23 8.19
C VAL A 174 -11.02 -9.51 8.12
N PRO A 175 -11.05 -10.22 6.98
CA PRO A 175 -10.51 -11.58 6.90
C PRO A 175 -8.98 -11.64 7.05
N LEU A 176 -8.24 -10.66 6.55
CA LEU A 176 -6.78 -10.74 6.48
C LEU A 176 -6.07 -10.46 7.82
N SER A 177 -6.75 -9.93 8.84
CA SER A 177 -6.15 -9.71 10.16
C SER A 177 -5.73 -10.99 10.87
N GLN A 178 -6.34 -12.15 10.49
CA GLN A 178 -6.06 -13.46 11.08
C GLN A 178 -5.22 -14.36 10.18
N ILE A 179 -4.96 -13.92 8.96
CA ILE A 179 -4.29 -14.72 7.94
C ILE A 179 -2.80 -14.36 7.92
N ASN A 180 -1.95 -15.38 7.81
CA ASN A 180 -0.51 -15.16 7.66
C ASN A 180 -0.18 -14.66 6.26
N ARG A 181 0.13 -13.40 6.17
CA ARG A 181 0.61 -12.73 4.96
C ARG A 181 2.14 -12.54 5.04
N PRO A 182 2.84 -12.49 3.94
CA PRO A 182 2.37 -12.41 2.53
C PRO A 182 2.16 -13.74 1.81
N LEU A 183 2.22 -14.89 2.51
CA LEU A 183 2.07 -16.21 1.86
C LEU A 183 0.71 -16.37 1.21
N TRP A 184 -0.37 -15.97 1.89
CA TRP A 184 -1.73 -16.02 1.34
C TRP A 184 -1.84 -15.19 0.04
N ASP A 185 -1.22 -14.01 0.01
CA ASP A 185 -1.23 -13.14 -1.17
C ASP A 185 -0.55 -13.82 -2.37
N LYS A 186 0.58 -14.49 -2.10
CA LYS A 186 1.32 -15.23 -3.12
C LYS A 186 0.48 -16.37 -3.69
N GLU A 187 -0.07 -17.21 -2.84
CA GLU A 187 -0.90 -18.35 -3.25
C GLU A 187 -2.09 -17.87 -4.08
N LEU A 188 -2.79 -16.81 -3.64
CA LEU A 188 -3.90 -16.24 -4.39
C LEU A 188 -3.47 -15.72 -5.78
N LEU A 189 -2.35 -15.01 -5.89
CA LEU A 189 -1.89 -14.50 -7.17
C LEU A 189 -1.45 -15.62 -8.12
N GLU A 190 -0.86 -16.69 -7.59
CA GLU A 190 -0.52 -17.90 -8.36
C GLU A 190 -1.81 -18.59 -8.86
N ASP A 191 -2.84 -18.72 -8.01
CA ASP A 191 -4.15 -19.26 -8.38
C ASP A 191 -4.88 -18.39 -9.43
N LEU A 192 -4.68 -17.09 -9.39
CA LEU A 192 -5.18 -16.12 -10.38
C LEU A 192 -4.32 -16.06 -11.66
N ALA A 193 -3.41 -17.01 -11.82
CA ALA A 193 -2.57 -17.21 -13.01
C ALA A 193 -1.62 -16.05 -13.32
N CYS A 194 -1.09 -15.36 -12.30
CA CYS A 194 0.07 -14.49 -12.47
C CYS A 194 1.24 -15.32 -12.99
N SER A 195 1.93 -14.80 -14.00
CA SER A 195 3.06 -15.49 -14.64
C SER A 195 4.30 -15.56 -13.74
N LYS A 196 4.41 -14.61 -12.81
CA LYS A 196 5.47 -14.52 -11.80
C LYS A 196 4.93 -13.84 -10.55
N VAL A 197 5.24 -14.41 -9.38
CA VAL A 197 4.96 -13.78 -8.07
C VAL A 197 6.24 -13.74 -7.25
N VAL A 198 6.57 -12.57 -6.72
CA VAL A 198 7.76 -12.34 -5.89
C VAL A 198 7.32 -11.70 -4.58
N ILE A 199 7.90 -12.14 -3.47
CA ILE A 199 7.74 -11.53 -2.15
C ILE A 199 9.07 -10.90 -1.73
N GLU A 200 9.02 -9.66 -1.23
CA GLU A 200 10.11 -9.01 -0.52
C GLU A 200 9.65 -8.70 0.92
N GLU A 201 10.04 -9.55 1.86
CA GLU A 201 9.65 -9.42 3.29
C GLU A 201 10.39 -8.27 3.99
N ASP A 202 11.54 -7.89 3.47
CA ASP A 202 12.44 -6.91 4.07
C ASP A 202 12.35 -5.51 3.44
N VAL A 203 11.31 -5.23 2.61
CA VAL A 203 11.17 -3.94 1.93
C VAL A 203 11.14 -2.76 2.92
N TRP A 204 10.57 -2.97 4.11
CA TRP A 204 10.54 -1.99 5.18
C TRP A 204 11.94 -1.47 5.60
N LYS A 205 12.98 -2.30 5.48
CA LYS A 205 14.36 -1.91 5.77
C LYS A 205 14.90 -0.87 4.78
N LYS A 206 14.34 -0.85 3.56
CA LYS A 206 14.67 0.13 2.53
C LYS A 206 13.85 1.41 2.69
N VAL A 207 12.53 1.25 2.84
CA VAL A 207 11.57 2.35 2.64
C VAL A 207 11.10 3.05 3.92
N TRP A 208 11.24 2.46 5.10
CA TRP A 208 10.78 3.07 6.35
C TRP A 208 11.78 4.06 6.96
N SER A 209 11.24 5.15 7.48
CA SER A 209 11.95 6.09 8.32
C SER A 209 12.36 5.45 9.65
N ARG A 210 13.18 6.18 10.43
CA ARG A 210 13.56 5.73 11.78
C ARG A 210 12.34 5.64 12.70
N GLU A 211 11.41 6.58 12.58
CA GLU A 211 10.17 6.63 13.36
C GLU A 211 9.27 5.43 13.02
N GLU A 212 9.06 5.15 11.74
CA GLU A 212 8.29 3.98 11.30
C GLU A 212 8.90 2.68 11.79
N ARG A 213 10.22 2.53 11.71
CA ARG A 213 10.91 1.33 12.24
C ARG A 213 10.76 1.17 13.76
N ALA A 214 10.72 2.28 14.52
CA ALA A 214 10.50 2.21 15.95
C ALA A 214 9.05 1.84 16.30
N ASN A 215 8.08 2.37 15.54
CA ASN A 215 6.66 2.16 15.77
C ASN A 215 6.15 0.79 15.33
N TYR A 216 6.71 0.20 14.26
CA TYR A 216 6.12 -0.95 13.56
C TYR A 216 7.09 -2.13 13.39
N TYR A 217 8.09 -2.26 14.27
CA TYR A 217 9.09 -3.33 14.16
C TYR A 217 8.46 -4.74 14.25
N SER A 218 7.41 -4.90 15.04
CA SER A 218 6.65 -6.15 15.19
C SER A 218 5.75 -6.48 14.00
N THR A 219 5.50 -5.49 13.13
CA THR A 219 4.63 -5.63 11.95
C THR A 219 5.35 -5.17 10.67
N PRO A 220 6.45 -5.85 10.29
CA PRO A 220 7.29 -5.42 9.17
C PRO A 220 6.50 -5.42 7.86
N MET A 221 6.65 -4.33 7.10
CA MET A 221 6.03 -4.22 5.78
C MET A 221 6.72 -5.16 4.80
N PHE A 222 5.94 -5.82 3.99
CA PHE A 222 6.36 -6.62 2.85
C PHE A 222 5.87 -6.01 1.54
N LEU A 223 6.50 -6.40 0.44
CA LEU A 223 6.00 -6.19 -0.92
C LEU A 223 5.61 -7.54 -1.51
N VAL A 224 4.44 -7.58 -2.11
CA VAL A 224 4.03 -8.65 -3.03
C VAL A 224 3.98 -8.08 -4.44
N GLU A 225 4.83 -8.59 -5.32
CA GLU A 225 4.84 -8.27 -6.74
C GLU A 225 4.21 -9.43 -7.53
N GLY A 226 3.23 -9.11 -8.39
CA GLY A 226 2.63 -10.04 -9.35
C GLY A 226 2.82 -9.52 -10.78
N GLU A 227 3.17 -10.42 -11.72
CA GLU A 227 3.15 -10.12 -13.15
C GLU A 227 1.99 -10.87 -13.81
N LYS A 228 1.10 -10.14 -14.50
CA LYS A 228 -0.06 -10.71 -15.21
C LYS A 228 0.32 -11.38 -16.51
#